data_36001ad1775cc4a97b9133d8de3d7a01
#
_entry.id   36001ad1775cc4a97b9133d8de3d7a01
#
_cell.length_a   1.000
_cell.length_b   1.000
_cell.length_c   1.000
_cell.angle_alpha   90.00
_cell.angle_beta   90.00
_cell.angle_gamma   90.00
#
_symmetry.space_group_name_H-M   'P 1'
#
loop_
_entity.id
_entity.type
_entity.pdbx_description
1 polymer ?
#
loop_
_entity_poly.entity_id
_entity_poly.type
_entity_poly.pdbx_seq_one_letter_code
_entity_poly.pdbx_strand_id
1 'polypeptide(L)'
;MRRAVLGVVVGGLLLGAAACGTARNPTPGAGTPGGTVSLSPEQAQTKATCEAIGTVYTKNMGSFAEALSRMVAGGTGAEAARKDAQQKLSAFGTAVRQTTQSSTDAKFRADGKQAADRLQTTSTNVAFFTKIKTTQDVTEVLGPTLKGWLAPVTNHCS
;
A
#
# COMPACT_ATOMS: atom_id res chain seq x y z
N MET A 1 -1.31 -41.81 8.52
CA MET A 1 -0.17 -42.02 7.58
C MET A 1 0.68 -40.77 7.63
N ARG A 2 1.88 -40.93 8.17
CA ARG A 2 2.87 -39.85 8.32
C ARG A 2 3.59 -39.66 6.97
N ARG A 3 3.76 -38.44 6.49
CA ARG A 3 4.81 -38.09 5.55
C ARG A 3 5.37 -36.73 5.92
N ALA A 4 6.51 -36.77 6.60
CA ALA A 4 7.45 -35.68 6.75
C ALA A 4 8.16 -35.45 5.41
N VAL A 5 8.32 -34.21 5.00
CA VAL A 5 9.29 -33.83 3.96
C VAL A 5 10.15 -32.70 4.53
N LEU A 6 11.38 -33.07 4.83
CA LEU A 6 12.52 -32.17 5.04
C LEU A 6 12.95 -31.60 3.67
N GLY A 7 13.30 -30.33 3.61
CA GLY A 7 13.89 -29.70 2.42
C GLY A 7 14.62 -28.42 2.76
N VAL A 8 15.85 -28.55 3.17
CA VAL A 8 17.11 -27.94 2.71
C VAL A 8 17.16 -26.41 2.68
N VAL A 9 17.91 -25.90 3.66
CA VAL A 9 18.56 -24.58 3.73
C VAL A 9 19.77 -24.57 2.80
N VAL A 10 19.83 -23.62 1.86
CA VAL A 10 21.06 -23.27 1.14
C VAL A 10 21.41 -21.83 1.46
N GLY A 11 22.43 -21.69 2.29
CA GLY A 11 23.09 -20.42 2.57
C GLY A 11 23.96 -19.98 1.40
N GLY A 12 23.87 -18.70 1.08
CA GLY A 12 24.75 -18.00 0.16
C GLY A 12 25.31 -16.75 0.80
N LEU A 13 26.48 -16.88 1.48
CA LEU A 13 27.32 -15.76 1.89
C LEU A 13 28.05 -15.23 0.64
N LEU A 14 27.82 -14.01 0.24
CA LEU A 14 28.66 -13.25 -0.67
C LEU A 14 29.36 -12.13 0.11
N LEU A 15 30.61 -12.40 0.49
CA LEU A 15 31.59 -11.42 0.92
C LEU A 15 32.04 -10.59 -0.30
N GLY A 16 31.66 -9.34 -0.37
CA GLY A 16 32.16 -8.36 -1.32
C GLY A 16 33.34 -7.58 -0.72
N ALA A 17 34.52 -7.78 -1.29
CA ALA A 17 35.78 -7.22 -0.86
C ALA A 17 35.84 -5.69 -0.99
N ALA A 18 36.32 -5.02 0.07
CA ALA A 18 36.71 -3.63 0.08
C ALA A 18 38.02 -3.45 -0.74
N ALA A 19 37.96 -2.73 -1.85
CA ALA A 19 39.14 -2.30 -2.59
C ALA A 19 39.54 -0.88 -2.14
N CYS A 20 40.56 -0.76 -1.32
CA CYS A 20 41.30 0.48 -1.09
C CYS A 20 42.11 0.81 -2.37
N GLY A 21 41.71 1.84 -3.08
CA GLY A 21 42.44 2.40 -4.22
C GLY A 21 43.20 3.66 -3.82
N THR A 22 44.49 3.59 -3.95
CA THR A 22 45.50 4.62 -3.68
C THR A 22 45.33 5.91 -4.47
N ALA A 23 45.62 7.01 -3.79
CA ALA A 23 45.69 8.37 -4.32
C ALA A 23 46.65 8.48 -5.52
N ARG A 24 46.21 9.12 -6.61
CA ARG A 24 47.07 9.74 -7.61
C ARG A 24 46.50 11.09 -8.06
N ASN A 25 47.38 12.04 -8.15
CA ASN A 25 47.33 13.45 -8.44
C ASN A 25 46.34 13.90 -9.53
N PRO A 26 45.80 15.14 -9.45
CA PRO A 26 44.76 15.62 -10.33
C PRO A 26 45.31 16.16 -11.64
N THR A 27 44.81 15.65 -12.76
CA THR A 27 44.87 16.29 -14.05
C THR A 27 43.50 17.00 -14.28
N PRO A 28 43.45 18.29 -14.68
CA PRO A 28 42.19 18.95 -14.93
C PRO A 28 41.68 18.62 -16.32
N GLY A 29 40.60 17.86 -16.41
CA GLY A 29 39.98 17.50 -17.67
C GLY A 29 38.66 16.77 -17.48
N ALA A 30 37.56 17.52 -17.62
CA ALA A 30 36.23 17.14 -18.10
C ALA A 30 35.68 15.76 -17.70
N GLY A 31 34.65 15.77 -16.91
CA GLY A 31 33.78 14.63 -16.67
C GLY A 31 33.12 14.76 -15.32
N THR A 32 31.97 15.47 -15.26
CA THR A 32 31.11 15.52 -14.08
C THR A 32 30.66 14.08 -13.82
N PRO A 33 31.09 13.40 -12.73
CA PRO A 33 30.44 12.18 -12.31
C PRO A 33 29.01 12.54 -11.96
N GLY A 34 28.04 11.82 -12.52
CA GLY A 34 26.62 11.98 -12.20
C GLY A 34 26.44 11.96 -10.70
N GLY A 35 26.16 13.11 -10.11
CA GLY A 35 25.90 13.24 -8.70
C GLY A 35 24.71 12.35 -8.38
N THR A 36 24.89 11.38 -7.51
CA THR A 36 23.78 10.71 -6.83
C THR A 36 22.99 11.80 -6.13
N VAL A 37 21.82 12.13 -6.67
CA VAL A 37 20.92 13.11 -6.06
C VAL A 37 20.52 12.53 -4.71
N SER A 38 21.18 12.98 -3.65
CA SER A 38 20.80 12.60 -2.29
C SER A 38 19.46 13.26 -1.97
N LEU A 39 18.45 12.45 -1.69
CA LEU A 39 17.14 12.97 -1.28
C LEU A 39 17.30 13.78 0.01
N SER A 40 16.56 14.87 0.13
CA SER A 40 16.46 15.56 1.41
C SER A 40 15.78 14.64 2.44
N PRO A 41 15.99 14.87 3.75
CA PRO A 41 15.32 14.07 4.79
C PRO A 41 13.80 14.03 4.63
N GLU A 42 13.18 15.16 4.22
CA GLU A 42 11.73 15.24 3.96
C GLU A 42 11.31 14.40 2.75
N GLN A 43 12.08 14.46 1.65
CA GLN A 43 11.83 13.63 0.47
C GLN A 43 11.99 12.13 0.78
N ALA A 44 13.00 11.77 1.56
CA ALA A 44 13.20 10.40 2.01
C ALA A 44 12.02 9.91 2.87
N GLN A 45 11.52 10.76 3.78
CA GLN A 45 10.36 10.45 4.62
C GLN A 45 9.09 10.30 3.79
N THR A 46 8.83 11.20 2.84
CA THR A 46 7.67 11.12 1.93
C THR A 46 7.72 9.84 1.12
N LYS A 47 8.89 9.50 0.55
CA LYS A 47 9.08 8.25 -0.18
C LYS A 47 8.77 7.03 0.68
N ALA A 48 9.30 6.97 1.90
CA ALA A 48 9.04 5.87 2.83
C ALA A 48 7.54 5.74 3.17
N THR A 49 6.86 6.88 3.38
CA THR A 49 5.40 6.88 3.61
C THR A 49 4.64 6.38 2.38
N CYS A 50 5.04 6.75 1.18
CA CYS A 50 4.43 6.28 -0.07
C CYS A 50 4.61 4.76 -0.27
N GLU A 51 5.79 4.24 0.01
CA GLU A 51 6.05 2.79 -0.04
C GLU A 51 5.18 2.03 0.97
N ALA A 52 5.04 2.58 2.18
CA ALA A 52 4.18 2.02 3.21
C ALA A 52 2.69 2.05 2.80
N ILE A 53 2.21 3.13 2.16
CA ILE A 53 0.85 3.22 1.60
C ILE A 53 0.64 2.18 0.50
N GLY A 54 1.62 1.97 -0.40
CA GLY A 54 1.57 0.91 -1.40
C GLY A 54 1.40 -0.49 -0.77
N THR A 55 2.14 -0.76 0.31
CA THR A 55 2.04 -2.00 1.08
C THR A 55 0.66 -2.14 1.74
N VAL A 56 0.15 -1.07 2.37
CA VAL A 56 -1.20 -1.04 2.97
C VAL A 56 -2.26 -1.32 1.92
N TYR A 57 -2.17 -0.70 0.75
CA TYR A 57 -3.08 -0.92 -0.36
C TYR A 57 -3.09 -2.39 -0.78
N THR A 58 -1.94 -2.95 -1.12
CA THR A 58 -1.81 -4.33 -1.58
C THR A 58 -2.35 -5.34 -0.56
N LYS A 59 -2.01 -5.14 0.72
CA LYS A 59 -2.45 -6.04 1.81
C LYS A 59 -3.96 -6.02 2.02
N ASN A 60 -4.59 -4.85 1.97
CA ASN A 60 -6.02 -4.73 2.29
C ASN A 60 -6.93 -4.93 1.07
N MET A 61 -6.47 -4.62 -0.14
CA MET A 61 -7.25 -4.73 -1.36
C MET A 61 -7.70 -6.18 -1.62
N GLY A 62 -6.79 -7.14 -1.52
CA GLY A 62 -7.11 -8.55 -1.81
C GLY A 62 -8.22 -9.09 -0.92
N SER A 63 -8.11 -8.89 0.39
CA SER A 63 -9.10 -9.38 1.35
C SER A 63 -10.46 -8.67 1.23
N PHE A 64 -10.46 -7.38 0.89
CA PHE A 64 -11.69 -6.63 0.62
C PHE A 64 -12.36 -7.11 -0.67
N ALA A 65 -11.59 -7.29 -1.76
CA ALA A 65 -12.08 -7.80 -3.03
C ALA A 65 -12.71 -9.20 -2.88
N GLU A 66 -12.07 -10.08 -2.12
CA GLU A 66 -12.60 -11.41 -1.82
C GLU A 66 -13.94 -11.35 -1.08
N ALA A 67 -14.04 -10.49 -0.06
CA ALA A 67 -15.28 -10.31 0.68
C ALA A 67 -16.42 -9.78 -0.20
N LEU A 68 -16.14 -8.79 -1.07
CA LEU A 68 -17.10 -8.29 -2.05
C LEU A 68 -17.53 -9.36 -3.06
N SER A 69 -16.58 -10.16 -3.56
CA SER A 69 -16.88 -11.25 -4.50
C SER A 69 -17.79 -12.30 -3.86
N ARG A 70 -17.55 -12.67 -2.61
CA ARG A 70 -18.43 -13.58 -1.85
C ARG A 70 -19.82 -12.96 -1.62
N MET A 71 -19.88 -11.67 -1.37
CA MET A 71 -21.15 -10.96 -1.18
C MET A 71 -22.02 -11.01 -2.45
N VAL A 72 -21.45 -10.73 -3.62
CA VAL A 72 -22.19 -10.74 -4.89
C VAL A 72 -22.48 -12.14 -5.40
N ALA A 73 -21.74 -13.17 -4.99
CA ALA A 73 -22.05 -14.56 -5.28
C ALA A 73 -23.40 -15.01 -4.67
N GLY A 74 -23.89 -14.28 -3.67
CA GLY A 74 -25.21 -14.49 -3.09
C GLY A 74 -25.29 -15.70 -2.16
N GLY A 75 -26.51 -16.18 -1.95
CA GLY A 75 -26.78 -17.34 -1.10
C GLY A 75 -26.77 -17.02 0.41
N THR A 76 -26.76 -18.05 1.24
CA THR A 76 -26.90 -17.96 2.70
C THR A 76 -25.73 -17.23 3.37
N GLY A 77 -24.58 -17.10 2.70
CA GLY A 77 -23.38 -16.42 3.19
C GLY A 77 -23.27 -14.94 2.82
N ALA A 78 -24.14 -14.41 1.98
CA ALA A 78 -24.03 -13.05 1.44
C ALA A 78 -24.04 -11.97 2.53
N GLU A 79 -24.87 -12.12 3.56
CA GLU A 79 -24.93 -11.19 4.68
C GLU A 79 -23.64 -11.21 5.53
N ALA A 80 -23.10 -12.38 5.80
CA ALA A 80 -21.83 -12.51 6.51
C ALA A 80 -20.67 -11.92 5.67
N ALA A 81 -20.67 -12.15 4.36
CA ALA A 81 -19.68 -11.58 3.45
C ALA A 81 -19.80 -10.05 3.38
N ARG A 82 -21.01 -9.49 3.45
CA ARG A 82 -21.20 -8.03 3.53
C ARG A 82 -20.58 -7.45 4.80
N LYS A 83 -20.83 -8.07 5.95
CA LYS A 83 -20.21 -7.65 7.22
C LYS A 83 -18.69 -7.76 7.19
N ASP A 84 -18.17 -8.83 6.58
CA ASP A 84 -16.73 -8.98 6.40
C ASP A 84 -16.17 -7.87 5.51
N ALA A 85 -16.81 -7.56 4.37
CA ALA A 85 -16.42 -6.45 3.51
C ALA A 85 -16.41 -5.10 4.23
N GLN A 86 -17.40 -4.83 5.07
CA GLN A 86 -17.47 -3.64 5.92
C GLN A 86 -16.28 -3.57 6.88
N GLN A 87 -15.96 -4.67 7.55
CA GLN A 87 -14.81 -4.75 8.47
C GLN A 87 -13.48 -4.57 7.74
N LYS A 88 -13.30 -5.18 6.54
CA LYS A 88 -12.10 -5.01 5.73
C LYS A 88 -11.91 -3.56 5.28
N LEU A 89 -12.98 -2.92 4.85
CA LEU A 89 -12.94 -1.51 4.45
C LEU A 89 -12.59 -0.58 5.62
N SER A 90 -13.15 -0.86 6.81
CA SER A 90 -12.84 -0.15 8.04
C SER A 90 -11.37 -0.34 8.45
N ALA A 91 -10.87 -1.57 8.42
CA ALA A 91 -9.47 -1.87 8.70
C ALA A 91 -8.52 -1.17 7.71
N PHE A 92 -8.90 -1.10 6.43
CA PHE A 92 -8.16 -0.37 5.43
C PHE A 92 -8.08 1.13 5.77
N GLY A 93 -9.20 1.77 6.13
CA GLY A 93 -9.22 3.16 6.59
C GLY A 93 -8.30 3.41 7.78
N THR A 94 -8.34 2.51 8.78
CA THR A 94 -7.45 2.57 9.94
C THR A 94 -5.97 2.50 9.54
N ALA A 95 -5.61 1.57 8.66
CA ALA A 95 -4.24 1.40 8.19
C ALA A 95 -3.74 2.63 7.40
N VAL A 96 -4.57 3.21 6.51
CA VAL A 96 -4.24 4.45 5.78
C VAL A 96 -3.96 5.58 6.77
N ARG A 97 -4.84 5.78 7.77
CA ARG A 97 -4.66 6.80 8.79
C ARG A 97 -3.34 6.63 9.55
N GLN A 98 -3.09 5.45 10.07
CA GLN A 98 -1.88 5.16 10.85
C GLN A 98 -0.61 5.41 10.04
N THR A 99 -0.59 4.96 8.78
CA THR A 99 0.57 5.12 7.91
C THR A 99 0.85 6.58 7.57
N THR A 100 -0.19 7.37 7.28
CA THR A 100 -0.01 8.79 6.93
C THR A 100 0.27 9.67 8.14
N GLN A 101 -0.15 9.28 9.35
CA GLN A 101 0.14 10.03 10.59
C GLN A 101 1.65 10.09 10.90
N SER A 102 2.45 9.14 10.44
CA SER A 102 3.90 9.15 10.62
C SER A 102 4.65 10.13 9.71
N SER A 103 3.99 10.70 8.70
CA SER A 103 4.60 11.69 7.81
C SER A 103 4.90 13.00 8.54
N THR A 104 6.03 13.63 8.22
CA THR A 104 6.37 14.99 8.67
C THR A 104 5.58 16.06 7.92
N ASP A 105 5.12 15.78 6.70
CA ASP A 105 4.29 16.67 5.90
C ASP A 105 2.87 16.78 6.46
N ALA A 106 2.51 17.99 6.92
CA ALA A 106 1.19 18.27 7.50
C ALA A 106 0.05 18.07 6.50
N LYS A 107 0.28 18.41 5.22
CA LYS A 107 -0.72 18.23 4.17
C LYS A 107 -0.95 16.75 3.89
N PHE A 108 0.12 15.96 3.81
CA PHE A 108 0.02 14.52 3.63
C PHE A 108 -0.77 13.86 4.78
N ARG A 109 -0.52 14.29 6.04
CA ARG A 109 -1.31 13.81 7.20
C ARG A 109 -2.80 14.16 7.08
N ALA A 110 -3.11 15.41 6.65
CA ALA A 110 -4.48 15.85 6.50
C ALA A 110 -5.20 15.08 5.38
N ASP A 111 -4.56 14.89 4.25
CA ASP A 111 -5.08 14.14 3.11
C ASP A 111 -5.26 12.65 3.47
N GLY A 112 -4.34 12.08 4.23
CA GLY A 112 -4.46 10.73 4.78
C GLY A 112 -5.64 10.56 5.72
N LYS A 113 -5.86 11.55 6.59
CA LYS A 113 -7.04 11.59 7.45
C LYS A 113 -8.33 11.64 6.62
N GLN A 114 -8.39 12.48 5.59
CA GLN A 114 -9.57 12.61 4.73
C GLN A 114 -9.87 11.30 3.99
N ALA A 115 -8.86 10.65 3.41
CA ALA A 115 -9.01 9.35 2.76
C ALA A 115 -9.50 8.28 3.75
N ALA A 116 -8.90 8.21 4.93
CA ALA A 116 -9.29 7.29 5.99
C ALA A 116 -10.73 7.52 6.46
N ASP A 117 -11.15 8.77 6.65
CA ASP A 117 -12.52 9.12 7.07
C ASP A 117 -13.55 8.68 6.01
N ARG A 118 -13.23 8.80 4.72
CA ARG A 118 -14.10 8.29 3.64
C ARG A 118 -14.24 6.76 3.70
N LEU A 119 -13.14 6.04 3.86
CA LEU A 119 -13.15 4.58 3.99
C LEU A 119 -13.97 4.15 5.21
N GLN A 120 -13.79 4.81 6.36
CA GLN A 120 -14.51 4.54 7.60
C GLN A 120 -16.02 4.82 7.45
N THR A 121 -16.38 5.99 6.95
CA THR A 121 -17.79 6.36 6.74
C THR A 121 -18.48 5.41 5.76
N THR A 122 -17.78 5.02 4.68
CA THR A 122 -18.32 4.08 3.72
C THR A 122 -18.45 2.67 4.29
N SER A 123 -17.54 2.26 5.18
CA SER A 123 -17.60 0.93 5.80
C SER A 123 -18.88 0.68 6.61
N THR A 124 -19.46 1.74 7.15
CA THR A 124 -20.73 1.67 7.90
C THR A 124 -21.97 1.96 7.04
N ASN A 125 -21.78 2.37 5.78
CA ASN A 125 -22.86 2.73 4.89
C ASN A 125 -23.49 1.49 4.24
N VAL A 126 -24.56 0.98 4.81
CA VAL A 126 -25.30 -0.17 4.29
C VAL A 126 -25.76 0.06 2.85
N ALA A 127 -26.24 1.27 2.52
CA ALA A 127 -26.73 1.60 1.18
C ALA A 127 -25.63 1.52 0.11
N PHE A 128 -24.38 1.77 0.46
CA PHE A 128 -23.25 1.56 -0.44
C PHE A 128 -23.11 0.09 -0.82
N PHE A 129 -23.09 -0.80 0.17
CA PHE A 129 -22.93 -2.25 -0.08
C PHE A 129 -24.13 -2.89 -0.78
N THR A 130 -25.34 -2.42 -0.53
CA THR A 130 -26.56 -2.94 -1.17
C THR A 130 -26.64 -2.61 -2.66
N LYS A 131 -25.89 -1.62 -3.13
CA LYS A 131 -25.79 -1.29 -4.56
C LYS A 131 -24.83 -2.20 -5.32
N ILE A 132 -23.92 -2.89 -4.63
CA ILE A 132 -22.94 -3.80 -5.22
C ILE A 132 -23.60 -5.17 -5.39
N LYS A 133 -24.06 -5.49 -6.61
CA LYS A 133 -24.84 -6.70 -6.93
C LYS A 133 -24.17 -7.61 -7.94
N THR A 134 -23.21 -7.09 -8.69
CA THR A 134 -22.55 -7.79 -9.79
C THR A 134 -21.03 -7.72 -9.66
N THR A 135 -20.35 -8.59 -10.38
CA THR A 135 -18.88 -8.55 -10.50
C THR A 135 -18.40 -7.24 -11.12
N GLN A 136 -19.20 -6.63 -12.02
CA GLN A 136 -18.86 -5.33 -12.58
C GLN A 136 -18.90 -4.23 -11.51
N ASP A 137 -19.92 -4.22 -10.63
CA ASP A 137 -19.98 -3.27 -9.51
C ASP A 137 -18.77 -3.42 -8.59
N VAL A 138 -18.33 -4.67 -8.33
CA VAL A 138 -17.10 -4.93 -7.57
C VAL A 138 -15.89 -4.30 -8.26
N THR A 139 -15.75 -4.45 -9.57
CA THR A 139 -14.66 -3.86 -10.34
C THR A 139 -14.67 -2.33 -10.27
N GLU A 140 -15.83 -1.70 -10.33
CA GLU A 140 -15.98 -0.24 -10.19
C GLU A 140 -15.58 0.25 -8.79
N VAL A 141 -15.92 -0.52 -7.75
CA VAL A 141 -15.51 -0.18 -6.37
C VAL A 141 -14.01 -0.32 -6.20
N LEU A 142 -13.41 -1.42 -6.64
CA LEU A 142 -11.98 -1.70 -6.48
C LEU A 142 -11.10 -0.83 -7.39
N GLY A 143 -11.62 -0.36 -8.52
CA GLY A 143 -10.92 0.50 -9.48
C GLY A 143 -11.20 1.99 -9.23
N PRO A 144 -12.10 2.62 -10.01
CA PRO A 144 -12.26 4.07 -10.00
C PRO A 144 -12.72 4.62 -8.64
N THR A 145 -13.58 3.92 -7.90
CA THR A 145 -14.12 4.41 -6.63
C THR A 145 -13.01 4.50 -5.56
N LEU A 146 -12.28 3.40 -5.31
CA LEU A 146 -11.17 3.40 -4.35
C LEU A 146 -10.03 4.32 -4.79
N LYS A 147 -9.70 4.36 -6.08
CA LYS A 147 -8.72 5.30 -6.61
C LYS A 147 -9.11 6.74 -6.29
N GLY A 148 -10.38 7.11 -6.48
CA GLY A 148 -10.89 8.44 -6.14
C GLY A 148 -10.80 8.76 -4.66
N TRP A 149 -11.05 7.78 -3.77
CA TRP A 149 -10.95 7.98 -2.32
C TRP A 149 -9.51 8.15 -1.85
N LEU A 150 -8.57 7.46 -2.49
CA LEU A 150 -7.14 7.48 -2.14
C LEU A 150 -6.36 8.56 -2.89
N ALA A 151 -6.95 9.20 -3.91
CA ALA A 151 -6.27 10.22 -4.71
C ALA A 151 -5.60 11.33 -3.87
N PRO A 152 -6.22 11.87 -2.79
CA PRO A 152 -5.54 12.87 -1.96
C PRO A 152 -4.20 12.38 -1.42
N VAL A 153 -4.10 11.08 -1.06
CA VAL A 153 -2.87 10.47 -0.53
C VAL A 153 -1.90 10.14 -1.65
N THR A 154 -2.38 9.51 -2.73
CA THR A 154 -1.52 9.04 -3.83
C THR A 154 -0.90 10.17 -4.63
N ASN A 155 -1.51 11.37 -4.64
CA ASN A 155 -0.96 12.56 -5.30
C ASN A 155 0.33 13.06 -4.64
N HIS A 156 0.63 12.70 -3.39
CA HIS A 156 1.91 12.98 -2.75
C HIS A 156 3.02 12.03 -3.20
N CYS A 157 2.66 10.93 -3.88
CA CYS A 157 3.56 9.86 -4.26
C CYS A 157 3.93 9.86 -5.76
N SER A 158 3.51 10.88 -6.49
CA SER A 158 3.75 11.04 -7.94
C SER A 158 4.86 12.05 -8.24
#